data_6de7b1a77ad8d8e08fdda65756664dfd
#
_entry.id   6de7b1a77ad8d8e08fdda65756664dfd
#
_cell.length_a   1.000
_cell.length_b   1.000
_cell.length_c   1.000
_cell.angle_alpha   90.00
_cell.angle_beta   90.00
_cell.angle_gamma   90.00
#
_symmetry.space_group_name_H-M   'P 1'
#
loop_
_entity.id
_entity.type
_entity.pdbx_description
1 polymer ?
#
loop_
_entity_poly.entity_id
_entity_poly.type
_entity_poly.pdbx_seq_one_letter_code
_entity_poly.pdbx_strand_id
1 'polypeptide(L)'
;MPSTDLTHDIAASRDVILKQLAAAADHLIELVAVSKKQPDERLQAALDCGQRVFGENRVQEAQDHWQHRRDIEGLCLHLIGPLQSNKSEDAVALFDVIQTVDRMKIVRTLTEAAEKLNRFPDLLIQVNTGEEEQKSGVLPADLEQLIDFTRQTYPGELKGLMAIPPVDEPAGPHFALLKKLADHANLPWVSMGMSADYELGAKLGATHVRVGSAFFGERNTG
;
A
#
# COMPACT_ATOMS: atom_id res chain seq x y z
N MET A 1 -10.17 -24.13 -9.08
CA MET A 1 -8.72 -23.97 -9.26
C MET A 1 -8.48 -23.07 -10.48
N PRO A 2 -7.56 -22.10 -10.42
CA PRO A 2 -7.21 -21.32 -11.60
C PRO A 2 -6.70 -22.24 -12.72
N SER A 3 -6.83 -21.81 -13.98
CA SER A 3 -6.23 -22.55 -15.09
C SER A 3 -4.69 -22.49 -14.95
N THR A 4 -4.01 -23.55 -15.38
CA THR A 4 -2.53 -23.59 -15.37
C THR A 4 -1.94 -22.42 -16.15
N ASP A 5 -2.61 -21.98 -17.21
CA ASP A 5 -2.21 -20.82 -18.03
C ASP A 5 -2.27 -19.52 -17.23
N LEU A 6 -3.34 -19.28 -16.44
CA LEU A 6 -3.49 -18.06 -15.64
C LEU A 6 -2.40 -17.93 -14.56
N THR A 7 -2.08 -19.03 -13.88
CA THR A 7 -1.00 -19.04 -12.88
C THR A 7 0.35 -18.78 -13.53
N HIS A 8 0.59 -19.34 -14.73
CA HIS A 8 1.82 -19.11 -15.48
C HIS A 8 1.95 -17.65 -15.92
N ASP A 9 0.89 -17.04 -16.43
CA ASP A 9 0.88 -15.63 -16.87
C ASP A 9 1.16 -14.67 -15.70
N ILE A 10 0.52 -14.90 -14.54
CA ILE A 10 0.74 -14.08 -13.34
C ILE A 10 2.16 -14.27 -12.81
N ALA A 11 2.69 -15.50 -12.80
CA ALA A 11 4.06 -15.78 -12.41
C ALA A 11 5.06 -15.05 -13.32
N ALA A 12 4.86 -15.11 -14.64
CA ALA A 12 5.71 -14.42 -15.62
C ALA A 12 5.68 -12.89 -15.42
N SER A 13 4.50 -12.31 -15.20
CA SER A 13 4.34 -10.88 -14.91
C SER A 13 5.08 -10.48 -13.63
N ARG A 14 4.91 -11.27 -12.56
CA ARG A 14 5.60 -11.07 -11.29
C ARG A 14 7.12 -11.10 -11.46
N ASP A 15 7.64 -12.08 -12.17
CA ASP A 15 9.09 -12.24 -12.40
C ASP A 15 9.67 -11.07 -13.19
N VAL A 16 8.95 -10.57 -14.19
CA VAL A 16 9.34 -9.35 -14.94
C VAL A 16 9.44 -8.16 -14.01
N ILE A 17 8.41 -7.91 -13.18
CA ILE A 17 8.39 -6.79 -12.24
C ILE A 17 9.55 -6.90 -11.25
N LEU A 18 9.76 -8.07 -10.65
CA LEU A 18 10.85 -8.26 -9.67
C LEU A 18 12.23 -8.05 -10.30
N LYS A 19 12.46 -8.50 -11.55
CA LYS A 19 13.70 -8.24 -12.29
C LYS A 19 13.91 -6.74 -12.55
N GLN A 20 12.87 -6.03 -12.93
CA GLN A 20 12.94 -4.59 -13.18
C GLN A 20 13.22 -3.82 -11.88
N LEU A 21 12.58 -4.19 -10.77
CA LEU A 21 12.86 -3.60 -9.46
C LEU A 21 14.31 -3.84 -9.01
N ALA A 22 14.79 -5.07 -9.15
CA ALA A 22 16.18 -5.43 -8.82
C ALA A 22 17.23 -4.72 -9.71
N ALA A 23 16.87 -4.39 -10.96
CA ALA A 23 17.72 -3.59 -11.86
C ALA A 23 17.67 -2.09 -11.58
N ALA A 24 16.59 -1.61 -10.96
CA ALA A 24 16.35 -0.18 -10.72
C ALA A 24 16.92 0.31 -9.38
N ALA A 25 17.14 -0.57 -8.40
CA ALA A 25 17.58 -0.21 -7.05
C ALA A 25 18.58 -1.25 -6.50
N ASP A 26 19.44 -0.81 -5.59
CA ASP A 26 20.44 -1.62 -4.88
C ASP A 26 19.94 -2.15 -3.52
N HIS A 27 18.68 -1.91 -3.20
CA HIS A 27 18.01 -2.37 -1.99
C HIS A 27 16.75 -3.18 -2.30
N LEU A 28 16.27 -3.94 -1.33
CA LEU A 28 15.04 -4.73 -1.48
C LEU A 28 13.81 -3.81 -1.54
N ILE A 29 12.95 -4.08 -2.51
CA ILE A 29 11.67 -3.37 -2.69
C ILE A 29 10.55 -4.39 -2.56
N GLU A 30 9.60 -4.10 -1.67
CA GLU A 30 8.41 -4.92 -1.50
C GLU A 30 7.40 -4.66 -2.62
N LEU A 31 7.01 -5.72 -3.31
CA LEU A 31 5.99 -5.68 -4.34
C LEU A 31 4.61 -5.92 -3.71
N VAL A 32 3.82 -4.88 -3.58
CA VAL A 32 2.42 -4.94 -3.16
C VAL A 32 1.54 -5.18 -4.39
N ALA A 33 1.03 -6.41 -4.55
CA ALA A 33 0.12 -6.75 -5.63
C ALA A 33 -1.28 -6.18 -5.36
N VAL A 34 -1.73 -5.23 -6.20
CA VAL A 34 -3.01 -4.53 -5.98
C VAL A 34 -4.17 -5.38 -6.48
N SER A 35 -4.85 -6.03 -5.54
CA SER A 35 -5.86 -7.06 -5.78
C SER A 35 -7.30 -6.56 -5.91
N LYS A 36 -7.51 -5.24 -5.77
CA LYS A 36 -8.85 -4.65 -5.92
C LYS A 36 -9.54 -5.06 -7.22
N LYS A 37 -10.82 -5.45 -7.13
CA LYS A 37 -11.66 -5.87 -8.27
C LYS A 37 -11.09 -7.04 -9.07
N GLN A 38 -10.20 -7.84 -8.50
CA GLN A 38 -9.74 -9.06 -9.12
C GLN A 38 -10.67 -10.23 -8.74
N PRO A 39 -10.99 -11.12 -9.70
CA PRO A 39 -11.75 -12.32 -9.38
C PRO A 39 -10.90 -13.29 -8.54
N ASP A 40 -11.58 -14.13 -7.77
CA ASP A 40 -10.99 -15.06 -6.81
C ASP A 40 -9.92 -15.98 -7.42
N GLU A 41 -10.13 -16.42 -8.65
CA GLU A 41 -9.19 -17.27 -9.40
C GLU A 41 -7.83 -16.57 -9.65
N ARG A 42 -7.82 -15.25 -9.87
CA ARG A 42 -6.57 -14.48 -10.03
C ARG A 42 -5.84 -14.29 -8.70
N LEU A 43 -6.59 -14.11 -7.61
CA LEU A 43 -6.02 -14.07 -6.27
C LEU A 43 -5.36 -15.40 -5.92
N GLN A 44 -6.04 -16.51 -6.21
CA GLN A 44 -5.49 -17.84 -5.98
C GLN A 44 -4.24 -18.08 -6.84
N ALA A 45 -4.27 -17.72 -8.12
CA ALA A 45 -3.12 -17.84 -9.00
C ALA A 45 -1.90 -17.02 -8.50
N ALA A 46 -2.14 -15.82 -7.96
CA ALA A 46 -1.09 -14.99 -7.35
C ALA A 46 -0.51 -15.64 -6.09
N LEU A 47 -1.35 -16.25 -5.25
CA LEU A 47 -0.89 -17.02 -4.09
C LEU A 47 -0.07 -18.24 -4.50
N ASP A 48 -0.50 -18.97 -5.54
CA ASP A 48 0.15 -20.18 -6.05
C ASP A 48 1.53 -19.88 -6.65
N CYS A 49 1.73 -18.67 -7.23
CA CYS A 49 3.06 -18.23 -7.68
C CYS A 49 3.93 -17.62 -6.57
N GLY A 50 3.49 -17.70 -5.31
CA GLY A 50 4.27 -17.27 -4.14
C GLY A 50 4.14 -15.79 -3.77
N GLN A 51 3.19 -15.03 -4.37
CA GLN A 51 2.90 -13.69 -3.89
C GLN A 51 2.23 -13.74 -2.51
N ARG A 52 2.68 -12.89 -1.60
CA ARG A 52 2.17 -12.85 -0.21
C ARG A 52 1.72 -11.47 0.23
N VAL A 53 2.22 -10.40 -0.38
CA VAL A 53 1.88 -9.02 -0.02
C VAL A 53 0.86 -8.47 -1.01
N PHE A 54 -0.32 -8.11 -0.52
CA PHE A 54 -1.42 -7.63 -1.35
C PHE A 54 -1.95 -6.29 -0.86
N GLY A 55 -2.45 -5.48 -1.80
CA GLY A 55 -3.02 -4.17 -1.53
C GLY A 55 -4.48 -4.07 -1.93
N GLU A 56 -5.33 -3.59 -1.01
CA GLU A 56 -6.75 -3.37 -1.23
C GLU A 56 -7.13 -1.91 -1.02
N ASN A 57 -8.12 -1.46 -1.77
CA ASN A 57 -8.58 -0.08 -1.68
C ASN A 57 -9.75 0.09 -0.70
N ARG A 58 -10.50 -0.96 -0.40
CA ARG A 58 -11.71 -0.91 0.40
C ARG A 58 -11.74 -2.06 1.39
N VAL A 59 -12.11 -1.75 2.63
CA VAL A 59 -12.18 -2.74 3.72
C VAL A 59 -13.18 -3.86 3.39
N GLN A 60 -14.37 -3.52 2.87
CA GLN A 60 -15.39 -4.52 2.55
C GLN A 60 -14.91 -5.51 1.46
N GLU A 61 -14.33 -5.02 0.39
CA GLU A 61 -13.80 -5.86 -0.69
C GLU A 61 -12.65 -6.76 -0.18
N ALA A 62 -11.81 -6.20 0.69
CA ALA A 62 -10.76 -6.98 1.33
C ALA A 62 -11.30 -8.09 2.24
N GLN A 63 -12.38 -7.86 2.96
CA GLN A 63 -13.05 -8.90 3.75
C GLN A 63 -13.53 -10.05 2.85
N ASP A 64 -14.19 -9.72 1.73
CA ASP A 64 -14.70 -10.71 0.78
C ASP A 64 -13.56 -11.55 0.19
N HIS A 65 -12.43 -10.93 -0.16
CA HIS A 65 -11.27 -11.61 -0.75
C HIS A 65 -10.45 -12.40 0.26
N TRP A 66 -10.21 -11.86 1.46
CA TRP A 66 -9.10 -12.28 2.31
C TRP A 66 -9.49 -12.84 3.67
N GLN A 67 -10.70 -12.61 4.17
CA GLN A 67 -11.07 -13.04 5.52
C GLN A 67 -10.91 -14.56 5.72
N HIS A 68 -11.24 -15.34 4.72
CA HIS A 68 -11.13 -16.81 4.74
C HIS A 68 -9.72 -17.34 4.37
N ARG A 69 -8.77 -16.45 4.08
CA ARG A 69 -7.38 -16.75 3.70
C ARG A 69 -6.34 -16.29 4.73
N ARG A 70 -6.79 -15.77 5.87
CA ARG A 70 -5.86 -15.18 6.86
C ARG A 70 -4.88 -16.18 7.47
N ASP A 71 -5.16 -17.48 7.40
CA ASP A 71 -4.29 -18.56 7.90
C ASP A 71 -3.15 -18.90 6.91
N ILE A 72 -3.10 -18.27 5.72
CA ILE A 72 -2.02 -18.47 4.75
C ILE A 72 -0.73 -17.89 5.32
N GLU A 73 0.28 -18.73 5.44
CA GLU A 73 1.59 -18.33 5.98
C GLU A 73 2.24 -17.20 5.15
N GLY A 74 2.69 -16.16 5.86
CA GLY A 74 3.33 -14.99 5.27
C GLY A 74 2.38 -14.01 4.56
N LEU A 75 1.06 -14.25 4.54
CA LEU A 75 0.11 -13.32 3.95
C LEU A 75 0.13 -11.98 4.70
N CYS A 76 0.39 -10.90 3.96
CA CYS A 76 0.42 -9.53 4.45
C CYS A 76 -0.51 -8.65 3.62
N LEU A 77 -1.48 -8.02 4.27
CA LEU A 77 -2.50 -7.20 3.63
C LEU A 77 -2.29 -5.72 3.94
N HIS A 78 -2.19 -4.92 2.88
CA HIS A 78 -2.06 -3.47 2.95
C HIS A 78 -3.37 -2.79 2.56
N LEU A 79 -3.90 -1.90 3.41
CA LEU A 79 -4.92 -0.95 3.00
C LEU A 79 -4.24 0.23 2.31
N ILE A 80 -4.52 0.39 1.01
CA ILE A 80 -3.91 1.42 0.15
C ILE A 80 -4.93 2.43 -0.41
N GLY A 81 -6.20 2.31 -0.04
CA GLY A 81 -7.26 3.27 -0.37
C GLY A 81 -7.75 4.04 0.86
N PRO A 82 -8.51 5.12 0.66
CA PRO A 82 -8.92 6.03 1.75
C PRO A 82 -9.74 5.31 2.81
N LEU A 83 -9.39 5.54 4.08
CA LEU A 83 -10.08 4.95 5.22
C LEU A 83 -11.14 5.90 5.78
N GLN A 84 -12.37 5.42 5.88
CA GLN A 84 -13.43 6.08 6.63
C GLN A 84 -13.31 5.74 8.11
N SER A 85 -13.48 6.72 9.00
CA SER A 85 -13.29 6.54 10.45
C SER A 85 -14.22 5.48 11.07
N ASN A 86 -15.41 5.29 10.53
CA ASN A 86 -16.35 4.24 10.97
C ASN A 86 -15.95 2.82 10.51
N LYS A 87 -14.89 2.69 9.72
CA LYS A 87 -14.32 1.41 9.25
C LYS A 87 -12.96 1.10 9.88
N SER A 88 -12.52 1.89 10.86
CA SER A 88 -11.23 1.68 11.52
C SER A 88 -11.13 0.34 12.23
N GLU A 89 -12.19 -0.12 12.90
CA GLU A 89 -12.21 -1.42 13.57
C GLU A 89 -12.11 -2.59 12.59
N ASP A 90 -12.90 -2.56 11.51
CA ASP A 90 -12.82 -3.56 10.44
C ASP A 90 -11.41 -3.57 9.78
N ALA A 91 -10.84 -2.37 9.58
CA ALA A 91 -9.51 -2.23 9.00
C ALA A 91 -8.42 -2.82 9.90
N VAL A 92 -8.44 -2.49 11.19
CA VAL A 92 -7.49 -3.03 12.18
C VAL A 92 -7.64 -4.55 12.30
N ALA A 93 -8.87 -5.08 12.26
CA ALA A 93 -9.08 -6.53 12.33
C ALA A 93 -8.48 -7.30 11.16
N LEU A 94 -8.43 -6.71 9.97
CA LEU A 94 -8.07 -7.41 8.75
C LEU A 94 -6.64 -7.12 8.25
N PHE A 95 -6.23 -5.84 8.19
CA PHE A 95 -4.97 -5.43 7.56
C PHE A 95 -3.78 -5.50 8.50
N ASP A 96 -2.62 -5.79 7.94
CA ASP A 96 -1.33 -5.78 8.63
C ASP A 96 -0.64 -4.42 8.51
N VAL A 97 -0.95 -3.69 7.42
CA VAL A 97 -0.42 -2.36 7.15
C VAL A 97 -1.53 -1.43 6.64
N ILE A 98 -1.60 -0.22 7.18
CA ILE A 98 -2.53 0.83 6.72
C ILE A 98 -1.71 2.00 6.19
N GLN A 99 -1.72 2.22 4.85
CA GLN A 99 -0.87 3.20 4.19
C GLN A 99 -1.53 4.58 3.99
N THR A 100 -2.75 4.77 4.46
CA THR A 100 -3.60 5.90 4.09
C THR A 100 -4.03 6.76 5.26
N VAL A 101 -3.20 6.84 6.29
CA VAL A 101 -3.41 7.77 7.40
C VAL A 101 -3.14 9.20 6.91
N ASP A 102 -4.16 10.06 6.95
CA ASP A 102 -4.09 11.41 6.37
C ASP A 102 -4.52 12.53 7.32
N ARG A 103 -5.01 12.20 8.52
CA ARG A 103 -5.51 13.18 9.50
C ARG A 103 -5.60 12.60 10.91
N MET A 104 -5.55 13.47 11.91
CA MET A 104 -5.57 13.09 13.33
C MET A 104 -6.82 12.29 13.73
N LYS A 105 -7.98 12.54 13.09
CA LYS A 105 -9.21 11.77 13.35
C LYS A 105 -9.02 10.28 13.02
N ILE A 106 -8.35 9.96 11.93
CA ILE A 106 -8.06 8.57 11.55
C ILE A 106 -7.10 7.94 12.55
N VAL A 107 -6.05 8.65 12.97
CA VAL A 107 -5.12 8.15 14.00
C VAL A 107 -5.89 7.77 15.26
N ARG A 108 -6.76 8.65 15.79
CA ARG A 108 -7.55 8.37 16.99
C ARG A 108 -8.44 7.14 16.85
N THR A 109 -9.19 7.02 15.75
CA THR A 109 -10.08 5.88 15.54
C THR A 109 -9.33 4.58 15.31
N LEU A 110 -8.13 4.62 14.71
CA LEU A 110 -7.25 3.46 14.59
C LEU A 110 -6.67 3.07 15.96
N THR A 111 -6.30 4.03 16.80
CA THR A 111 -5.81 3.78 18.16
C THR A 111 -6.88 3.08 19.00
N GLU A 112 -8.10 3.65 19.07
CA GLU A 112 -9.23 3.06 19.78
C GLU A 112 -9.53 1.63 19.32
N ALA A 113 -9.51 1.40 18.00
CA ALA A 113 -9.74 0.08 17.42
C ALA A 113 -8.58 -0.90 17.74
N ALA A 114 -7.34 -0.43 17.65
CA ALA A 114 -6.16 -1.24 17.92
C ALA A 114 -6.08 -1.70 19.37
N GLU A 115 -6.35 -0.81 20.30
CA GLU A 115 -6.42 -1.13 21.75
C GLU A 115 -7.56 -2.11 22.06
N LYS A 116 -8.76 -1.87 21.47
CA LYS A 116 -9.93 -2.74 21.64
C LYS A 116 -9.66 -4.17 21.14
N LEU A 117 -8.99 -4.32 20.00
CA LEU A 117 -8.72 -5.62 19.36
C LEU A 117 -7.39 -6.22 19.78
N ASN A 118 -6.57 -5.50 20.55
CA ASN A 118 -5.18 -5.86 20.86
C ASN A 118 -4.38 -6.24 19.60
N ARG A 119 -4.57 -5.47 18.52
CA ARG A 119 -3.92 -5.67 17.22
C ARG A 119 -3.45 -4.33 16.68
N PHE A 120 -2.19 -4.22 16.30
CA PHE A 120 -1.51 -2.97 15.99
C PHE A 120 -0.90 -3.02 14.58
N PRO A 121 -1.68 -2.81 13.51
CA PRO A 121 -1.14 -2.73 12.15
C PRO A 121 -0.06 -1.65 12.03
N ASP A 122 0.94 -1.88 11.17
CA ASP A 122 1.90 -0.85 10.82
C ASP A 122 1.22 0.30 10.05
N LEU A 123 1.57 1.54 10.37
CA LEU A 123 0.98 2.71 9.74
C LEU A 123 1.96 3.41 8.79
N LEU A 124 1.44 3.90 7.65
CA LEU A 124 2.08 4.93 6.84
C LEU A 124 1.15 6.14 6.73
N ILE A 125 1.75 7.33 6.74
CA ILE A 125 1.01 8.56 6.48
C ILE A 125 0.99 8.81 4.97
N GLN A 126 -0.20 9.02 4.43
CA GLN A 126 -0.37 9.45 3.04
C GLN A 126 -0.14 10.95 2.94
N VAL A 127 0.78 11.34 2.06
CA VAL A 127 1.12 12.74 1.77
C VAL A 127 0.52 13.16 0.44
N ASN A 128 -0.18 14.28 0.43
CA ASN A 128 -0.68 14.92 -0.79
C ASN A 128 0.43 15.82 -1.37
N THR A 129 1.32 15.21 -2.13
CA THR A 129 2.50 15.87 -2.70
C THR A 129 2.18 16.87 -3.81
N GLY A 130 0.98 16.80 -4.39
CA GLY A 130 0.50 17.75 -5.40
C GLY A 130 -0.32 18.90 -4.82
N GLU A 131 -0.59 18.88 -3.51
CA GLU A 131 -1.40 19.88 -2.80
C GLU A 131 -2.78 20.12 -3.43
N GLU A 132 -3.38 19.07 -4.01
CA GLU A 132 -4.68 19.10 -4.67
C GLU A 132 -5.80 18.99 -3.61
N GLU A 133 -6.65 20.02 -3.48
CA GLU A 133 -7.68 20.12 -2.43
C GLU A 133 -8.65 18.92 -2.39
N GLN A 134 -8.93 18.29 -3.55
CA GLN A 134 -9.87 17.17 -3.67
C GLN A 134 -9.24 15.80 -3.39
N LYS A 135 -7.92 15.71 -3.20
CA LYS A 135 -7.23 14.43 -2.97
C LYS A 135 -6.96 14.17 -1.50
N SER A 136 -6.96 12.88 -1.16
CA SER A 136 -6.56 12.41 0.18
C SER A 136 -5.06 12.58 0.40
N GLY A 137 -4.68 12.74 1.65
CA GLY A 137 -3.31 12.92 2.09
C GLY A 137 -3.14 14.21 2.86
N VAL A 138 -2.26 14.21 3.84
CA VAL A 138 -1.88 15.41 4.57
C VAL A 138 -0.99 16.29 3.68
N LEU A 139 -1.15 17.61 3.77
CA LEU A 139 -0.27 18.53 3.07
C LEU A 139 1.18 18.44 3.60
N PRO A 140 2.21 18.63 2.77
CA PRO A 140 3.59 18.61 3.22
C PRO A 140 3.87 19.55 4.41
N ALA A 141 3.23 20.71 4.44
CA ALA A 141 3.35 21.69 5.53
C ALA A 141 2.81 21.17 6.88
N ASP A 142 1.80 20.31 6.89
CA ASP A 142 1.15 19.78 8.09
C ASP A 142 1.67 18.38 8.48
N LEU A 143 2.58 17.81 7.69
CA LEU A 143 3.06 16.43 7.85
C LEU A 143 3.73 16.20 9.21
N GLU A 144 4.63 17.09 9.64
CA GLU A 144 5.36 16.95 10.89
C GLU A 144 4.43 16.87 12.09
N GLN A 145 3.40 17.73 12.11
CA GLN A 145 2.40 17.72 13.16
C GLN A 145 1.62 16.38 13.21
N LEU A 146 1.29 15.81 12.05
CA LEU A 146 0.60 14.52 12.00
C LEU A 146 1.51 13.36 12.40
N ILE A 147 2.80 13.40 12.06
CA ILE A 147 3.80 12.41 12.49
C ILE A 147 3.92 12.42 14.02
N ASP A 148 4.13 13.58 14.61
CA ASP A 148 4.27 13.72 16.06
C ASP A 148 3.01 13.27 16.79
N PHE A 149 1.86 13.68 16.31
CA PHE A 149 0.59 13.22 16.86
C PHE A 149 0.43 11.70 16.77
N THR A 150 0.80 11.09 15.64
CA THR A 150 0.70 9.63 15.45
C THR A 150 1.64 8.91 16.41
N ARG A 151 2.89 9.34 16.52
CA ARG A 151 3.89 8.74 17.42
C ARG A 151 3.48 8.84 18.91
N GLN A 152 2.79 9.92 19.29
CA GLN A 152 2.33 10.12 20.68
C GLN A 152 1.04 9.34 21.01
N THR A 153 0.22 9.08 19.99
CA THR A 153 -1.15 8.55 20.20
C THR A 153 -1.25 7.07 19.87
N TYR A 154 -0.63 6.62 18.77
CA TYR A 154 -0.76 5.25 18.28
C TYR A 154 0.29 4.34 18.95
N PRO A 155 -0.13 3.25 19.63
CA PRO A 155 0.80 2.37 20.35
C PRO A 155 1.56 1.39 19.45
N GLY A 156 1.19 1.25 18.18
CA GLY A 156 1.92 0.46 17.18
C GLY A 156 2.99 1.30 16.47
N GLU A 157 3.43 0.84 15.31
CA GLU A 157 4.56 1.42 14.59
C GLU A 157 4.11 2.36 13.46
N LEU A 158 4.64 3.58 13.44
CA LEU A 158 4.63 4.43 12.25
C LEU A 158 5.88 4.15 11.43
N LYS A 159 5.72 3.39 10.32
CA LYS A 159 6.82 2.88 9.50
C LYS A 159 7.24 3.84 8.38
N GLY A 160 6.34 4.66 7.85
CA GLY A 160 6.70 5.36 6.64
C GLY A 160 5.70 6.37 6.12
N LEU A 161 5.97 6.78 4.88
CA LEU A 161 5.12 7.67 4.11
C LEU A 161 4.66 7.00 2.81
N MET A 162 3.50 7.43 2.31
CA MET A 162 2.94 6.99 1.03
C MET A 162 2.49 8.20 0.22
N ALA A 163 2.65 8.15 -1.11
CA ALA A 163 2.05 9.13 -2.00
C ALA A 163 1.50 8.51 -3.29
N ILE A 164 0.52 9.20 -3.83
CA ILE A 164 -0.03 9.00 -5.19
C ILE A 164 0.09 10.35 -5.89
N PRO A 165 1.04 10.51 -6.82
CA PRO A 165 1.23 11.77 -7.55
C PRO A 165 -0.01 12.22 -8.32
N PRO A 166 -0.14 13.51 -8.65
CA PRO A 166 -1.10 13.99 -9.64
C PRO A 166 -0.98 13.25 -10.97
N VAL A 167 -2.11 13.00 -11.62
CA VAL A 167 -2.13 12.25 -12.89
C VAL A 167 -1.52 13.06 -14.03
N ASP A 168 -1.71 14.38 -13.99
CA ASP A 168 -1.31 15.30 -15.05
C ASP A 168 0.11 15.89 -14.83
N GLU A 169 0.82 15.43 -13.81
CA GLU A 169 2.17 15.89 -13.49
C GLU A 169 3.20 14.75 -13.57
N PRO A 170 4.48 15.06 -13.89
CA PRO A 170 5.54 14.06 -13.82
C PRO A 170 5.72 13.51 -12.40
N ALA A 171 5.70 12.20 -12.22
CA ALA A 171 5.79 11.55 -10.90
C ALA A 171 7.12 11.78 -10.18
N GLY A 172 8.22 11.99 -10.92
CA GLY A 172 9.57 12.10 -10.37
C GLY A 172 9.76 13.13 -9.25
N PRO A 173 9.34 14.40 -9.43
CA PRO A 173 9.43 15.41 -8.37
C PRO A 173 8.67 15.03 -7.10
N HIS A 174 7.48 14.41 -7.23
CA HIS A 174 6.67 13.96 -6.09
C HIS A 174 7.33 12.80 -5.34
N PHE A 175 7.94 11.86 -6.05
CA PHE A 175 8.69 10.76 -5.45
C PHE A 175 9.94 11.27 -4.71
N ALA A 176 10.68 12.19 -5.31
CA ALA A 176 11.84 12.81 -4.66
C ALA A 176 11.45 13.60 -3.41
N LEU A 177 10.32 14.32 -3.46
CA LEU A 177 9.77 15.03 -2.29
C LEU A 177 9.40 14.04 -1.19
N LEU A 178 8.63 12.98 -1.52
CA LEU A 178 8.22 11.97 -0.53
C LEU A 178 9.41 11.32 0.15
N LYS A 179 10.44 10.93 -0.63
CA LYS A 179 11.68 10.35 -0.10
C LYS A 179 12.39 11.31 0.85
N LYS A 180 12.54 12.58 0.46
CA LYS A 180 13.16 13.61 1.31
C LYS A 180 12.40 13.80 2.63
N LEU A 181 11.06 13.82 2.59
CA LEU A 181 10.22 13.95 3.79
C LEU A 181 10.36 12.73 4.70
N ALA A 182 10.40 11.51 4.14
CA ALA A 182 10.59 10.28 4.91
C ALA A 182 11.96 10.25 5.58
N ASP A 183 13.03 10.64 4.87
CA ASP A 183 14.38 10.71 5.42
C ASP A 183 14.48 11.73 6.56
N HIS A 184 13.89 12.91 6.37
CA HIS A 184 13.85 13.95 7.41
C HIS A 184 13.14 13.47 8.68
N ALA A 185 12.07 12.71 8.53
CA ALA A 185 11.31 12.15 9.63
C ALA A 185 11.91 10.85 10.22
N ASN A 186 13.01 10.34 9.67
CA ASN A 186 13.61 9.04 10.02
C ASN A 186 12.59 7.89 9.90
N LEU A 187 11.80 7.89 8.82
CA LEU A 187 10.82 6.86 8.51
C LEU A 187 11.36 5.95 7.40
N PRO A 188 11.60 4.64 7.66
CA PRO A 188 12.30 3.76 6.74
C PRO A 188 11.48 3.35 5.51
N TRP A 189 10.13 3.40 5.56
CA TRP A 189 9.30 2.94 4.47
C TRP A 189 8.80 4.09 3.60
N VAL A 190 9.00 3.93 2.29
CA VAL A 190 8.55 4.88 1.27
C VAL A 190 7.72 4.12 0.25
N SER A 191 6.40 4.28 0.31
CA SER A 191 5.46 3.62 -0.59
C SER A 191 5.07 4.56 -1.72
N MET A 192 5.65 4.32 -2.90
CA MET A 192 5.41 5.11 -4.11
C MET A 192 5.72 4.28 -5.37
N GLY A 193 5.12 4.64 -6.50
CA GLY A 193 5.22 3.90 -7.74
C GLY A 193 4.08 2.90 -7.92
N MET A 194 3.47 2.94 -9.10
CA MET A 194 2.38 2.08 -9.55
C MET A 194 2.71 1.45 -10.90
N SER A 195 1.78 0.75 -11.53
CA SER A 195 2.02 0.03 -12.79
C SER A 195 2.69 0.85 -13.91
N ALA A 196 2.50 2.16 -13.94
CA ALA A 196 3.09 3.02 -14.97
C ALA A 196 4.49 3.58 -14.62
N ASP A 197 4.85 3.62 -13.33
CA ASP A 197 5.99 4.39 -12.85
C ASP A 197 6.78 3.74 -11.70
N TYR A 198 6.53 2.44 -11.40
CA TYR A 198 7.20 1.76 -10.28
C TYR A 198 8.73 1.67 -10.44
N GLU A 199 9.25 1.57 -11.68
CA GLU A 199 10.70 1.60 -11.90
C GLU A 199 11.31 2.96 -11.55
N LEU A 200 10.59 4.05 -11.85
CA LEU A 200 11.00 5.39 -11.44
C LEU A 200 10.94 5.54 -9.92
N GLY A 201 9.85 5.02 -9.30
CA GLY A 201 9.74 4.96 -7.85
C GLY A 201 10.91 4.21 -7.21
N ALA A 202 11.26 3.05 -7.75
CA ALA A 202 12.41 2.25 -7.32
C ALA A 202 13.73 3.04 -7.37
N LYS A 203 14.03 3.68 -8.50
CA LYS A 203 15.23 4.53 -8.69
C LYS A 203 15.29 5.72 -7.74
N LEU A 204 14.15 6.21 -7.28
CA LEU A 204 14.04 7.36 -6.37
C LEU A 204 13.89 6.93 -4.89
N GLY A 205 14.11 5.65 -4.57
CA GLY A 205 14.22 5.16 -3.21
C GLY A 205 12.90 4.64 -2.61
N ALA A 206 11.97 4.16 -3.45
CA ALA A 206 10.82 3.42 -2.94
C ALA A 206 11.25 2.14 -2.23
N THR A 207 10.66 1.86 -1.09
CA THR A 207 10.77 0.57 -0.40
C THR A 207 9.58 -0.33 -0.69
N HIS A 208 8.47 0.25 -1.13
CA HIS A 208 7.24 -0.45 -1.51
C HIS A 208 6.71 0.14 -2.82
N VAL A 209 6.36 -0.73 -3.76
CA VAL A 209 5.64 -0.37 -4.99
C VAL A 209 4.28 -1.08 -5.04
N ARG A 210 3.27 -0.43 -5.60
CA ARG A 210 1.89 -0.93 -5.63
C ARG A 210 1.45 -1.20 -7.06
N VAL A 211 1.54 -2.44 -7.49
CA VAL A 211 1.35 -2.81 -8.90
C VAL A 211 0.07 -3.63 -9.08
N GLY A 212 -0.83 -3.15 -9.93
CA GLY A 212 -2.11 -3.80 -10.24
C GLY A 212 -2.13 -4.36 -11.67
N SER A 213 -2.39 -3.53 -12.67
CA SER A 213 -2.55 -3.96 -14.06
C SER A 213 -1.31 -4.64 -14.66
N ALA A 214 -0.11 -4.19 -14.31
CA ALA A 214 1.11 -4.84 -14.76
C ALA A 214 1.32 -6.23 -14.11
N PHE A 215 0.74 -6.47 -12.92
CA PHE A 215 0.83 -7.75 -12.21
C PHE A 215 -0.27 -8.72 -12.65
N PHE A 216 -1.53 -8.30 -12.60
CA PHE A 216 -2.70 -9.14 -12.89
C PHE A 216 -3.12 -9.13 -14.37
N GLY A 217 -2.56 -8.28 -15.21
CA GLY A 217 -3.04 -8.03 -16.57
C GLY A 217 -4.19 -7.01 -16.62
N GLU A 218 -4.60 -6.65 -17.82
CA GLU A 218 -5.74 -5.77 -18.02
C GLU A 218 -7.03 -6.40 -17.49
N ARG A 219 -7.92 -5.56 -17.01
CA ARG A 219 -9.24 -5.99 -16.54
C ARG A 219 -10.13 -6.26 -17.73
N ASN A 220 -10.74 -7.43 -17.78
CA ASN A 220 -11.88 -7.64 -18.66
C ASN A 220 -13.03 -6.77 -18.14
N THR A 221 -13.19 -5.57 -18.70
CA THR A 221 -14.40 -4.77 -18.53
C THR A 221 -15.47 -5.39 -19.43
N GLY A 222 -16.12 -6.43 -18.92
CA GLY A 222 -17.37 -6.93 -19.48
C GLY A 222 -18.52 -6.08 -18.98
#